data_764766bec422d167243c120376a154eb
#
_entry.id   764766bec422d167243c120376a154eb
#
_cell.length_a   1.000
_cell.length_b   1.000
_cell.length_c   1.000
_cell.angle_alpha   90.00
_cell.angle_beta   90.00
_cell.angle_gamma   90.00
#
_symmetry.space_group_name_H-M   'P 1'
#
loop_
_entity.id
_entity.type
_entity.pdbx_description
1 polymer ?
#
loop_
_entity_poly.entity_id
_entity_poly.type
_entity_poly.pdbx_seq_one_letter_code
_entity_poly.pdbx_strand_id
1 'polypeptide(L)'
;IIHIIARHVSPGEAVRIAKVYLLKWHAEGQLPYATLIRNQPHSDARVLDAESWLEQNFRQDDALQGVIDYLGMPARTLKRRFKQATGSSLIERVQNLRVEAAKQMLETSRVAIDDISAEVGYEDPAFFRRLFKRLTGLSPSHYRKMFSQAALPGRAVLQEQ
;
A
#
# COMPACT_ATOMS: atom_id res chain seq x y z
N ILE A 1 6.77 -25.96 2.51
CA ILE A 1 6.34 -25.31 3.78
C ILE A 1 4.97 -24.67 3.61
N ILE A 2 4.69 -23.88 2.58
CA ILE A 2 3.38 -23.25 2.33
C ILE A 2 2.25 -24.29 2.19
N HIS A 3 2.52 -25.42 1.56
CA HIS A 3 1.56 -26.53 1.36
C HIS A 3 1.17 -27.23 2.69
N ILE A 4 2.06 -27.23 3.66
CA ILE A 4 1.82 -27.82 4.99
C ILE A 4 0.97 -26.88 5.84
N ILE A 5 1.19 -25.57 5.73
CA ILE A 5 0.44 -24.54 6.46
C ILE A 5 -1.02 -24.48 5.96
N ALA A 6 -1.25 -24.58 4.64
CA ALA A 6 -2.61 -24.59 4.06
C ALA A 6 -3.48 -25.77 4.50
N ARG A 7 -2.90 -26.81 5.06
CA ARG A 7 -3.62 -28.01 5.53
C ARG A 7 -4.14 -27.87 6.98
N HIS A 8 -3.60 -26.93 7.75
CA HIS A 8 -3.92 -26.74 9.16
C HIS A 8 -4.45 -25.33 9.51
N VAL A 9 -4.47 -24.43 8.53
CA VAL A 9 -4.89 -23.04 8.72
C VAL A 9 -5.82 -22.67 7.55
N SER A 10 -6.76 -21.76 7.79
CA SER A 10 -7.70 -21.33 6.75
C SER A 10 -6.95 -20.75 5.54
N PRO A 11 -7.49 -20.89 4.31
CA PRO A 11 -6.85 -20.33 3.10
C PRO A 11 -6.53 -18.82 3.22
N GLY A 12 -7.36 -18.07 3.92
CA GLY A 12 -7.16 -16.63 4.17
C GLY A 12 -5.96 -16.35 5.08
N GLU A 13 -5.73 -17.19 6.05
CA GLU A 13 -4.59 -17.08 6.97
C GLU A 13 -3.27 -17.55 6.34
N ALA A 14 -3.34 -18.57 5.48
CA ALA A 14 -2.18 -18.99 4.69
C ALA A 14 -1.69 -17.89 3.75
N VAL A 15 -2.61 -17.14 3.13
CA VAL A 15 -2.30 -15.94 2.32
C VAL A 15 -1.70 -14.82 3.18
N ARG A 16 -2.22 -14.61 4.38
CA ARG A 16 -1.72 -13.61 5.33
C ARG A 16 -0.31 -13.93 5.81
N ILE A 17 -0.06 -15.20 6.11
CA ILE A 17 1.27 -15.72 6.50
C ILE A 17 2.23 -15.62 5.30
N ALA A 18 1.79 -16.00 4.09
CA ALA A 18 2.58 -15.83 2.88
C ALA A 18 2.92 -14.36 2.59
N LYS A 19 1.99 -13.41 2.82
CA LYS A 19 2.28 -11.97 2.74
C LYS A 19 3.39 -11.56 3.71
N VAL A 20 3.33 -11.99 4.96
CA VAL A 20 4.34 -11.67 5.98
C VAL A 20 5.69 -12.31 5.64
N TYR A 21 5.71 -13.55 5.15
CA TYR A 21 6.95 -14.25 4.80
C TYR A 21 7.54 -13.78 3.46
N LEU A 22 6.72 -13.47 2.46
CA LEU A 22 7.20 -12.89 1.20
C LEU A 22 7.73 -11.47 1.40
N LEU A 23 7.11 -10.68 2.27
CA LEU A 23 7.67 -9.39 2.70
C LEU A 23 9.01 -9.57 3.43
N LYS A 24 9.21 -10.68 4.16
CA LYS A 24 10.49 -11.00 4.81
C LYS A 24 11.52 -11.60 3.85
N TRP A 25 11.12 -12.39 2.85
CA TRP A 25 12.09 -13.07 1.96
C TRP A 25 12.66 -12.14 0.88
N HIS A 26 11.93 -11.11 0.47
CA HIS A 26 12.51 -10.08 -0.39
C HIS A 26 13.32 -9.02 0.36
N ALA A 27 13.55 -9.23 1.65
CA ALA A 27 14.33 -8.35 2.54
C ALA A 27 15.86 -8.42 2.35
N GLU A 28 16.36 -9.18 1.38
CA GLU A 28 17.77 -9.03 0.94
C GLU A 28 18.00 -7.77 0.09
N GLY A 29 16.93 -7.08 -0.32
CA GLY A 29 17.00 -5.69 -0.75
C GLY A 29 16.41 -4.80 0.35
N GLN A 30 17.17 -3.88 0.87
CA GLN A 30 16.96 -3.02 2.05
C GLN A 30 15.61 -2.23 2.15
N LEU A 31 14.56 -2.54 1.40
CA LEU A 31 13.36 -1.73 1.27
C LEU A 31 12.09 -2.19 2.03
N PRO A 32 11.85 -3.47 2.38
CA PRO A 32 10.63 -3.87 3.07
C PRO A 32 10.59 -3.50 4.55
N TYR A 33 11.74 -3.32 5.20
CA TYR A 33 11.79 -2.91 6.61
C TYR A 33 11.41 -1.44 6.82
N ALA A 34 11.53 -0.61 5.80
CA ALA A 34 11.20 0.80 5.90
C ALA A 34 9.72 1.07 6.18
N THR A 35 8.81 0.20 5.74
CA THR A 35 7.36 0.39 5.90
C THR A 35 6.87 -0.06 7.28
N LEU A 36 7.52 -1.08 7.89
CA LEU A 36 7.14 -1.58 9.22
C LEU A 36 7.79 -0.81 10.37
N ILE A 37 8.92 -0.14 10.12
CA ILE A 37 9.63 0.67 11.14
C ILE A 37 9.05 2.10 11.21
N ARG A 38 8.19 2.51 10.29
CA ARG A 38 7.83 3.91 10.03
C ARG A 38 6.65 4.47 10.78
N ASN A 39 6.01 3.73 11.65
CA ASN A 39 5.12 4.32 12.65
C ASN A 39 5.85 4.38 14.00
N GLN A 40 6.98 5.07 14.07
CA GLN A 40 7.45 5.50 15.38
C GLN A 40 6.43 6.50 15.92
N PRO A 41 5.86 6.24 17.10
CA PRO A 41 4.94 7.20 17.72
C PRO A 41 5.71 8.52 17.92
N HIS A 42 5.27 9.55 17.23
CA HIS A 42 5.79 10.90 17.43
C HIS A 42 4.68 11.78 18.00
N SER A 43 5.08 12.83 18.72
CA SER A 43 4.15 13.76 19.40
C SER A 43 4.01 15.11 18.65
N ASP A 44 4.48 15.20 17.41
CA ASP A 44 4.32 16.43 16.64
C ASP A 44 2.90 16.57 16.11
N ALA A 45 2.07 17.36 16.81
CA ALA A 45 0.66 17.54 16.48
C ALA A 45 0.41 17.97 15.02
N ARG A 46 1.26 18.83 14.45
CA ARG A 46 1.13 19.24 13.05
C ARG A 46 1.43 18.12 12.05
N VAL A 47 2.32 17.24 12.42
CA VAL A 47 2.61 16.07 11.59
C VAL A 47 1.50 15.03 11.69
N LEU A 48 0.90 14.85 12.88
CA LEU A 48 -0.30 14.00 13.06
C LEU A 48 -1.48 14.53 12.25
N ASP A 49 -1.71 15.84 12.26
CA ASP A 49 -2.74 16.49 11.42
C ASP A 49 -2.46 16.23 9.92
N ALA A 50 -1.19 16.33 9.49
CA ALA A 50 -0.80 16.03 8.11
C ALA A 50 -1.06 14.58 7.74
N GLU A 51 -0.70 13.63 8.60
CA GLU A 51 -0.94 12.19 8.36
C GLU A 51 -2.43 11.89 8.24
N SER A 52 -3.24 12.39 9.16
CA SER A 52 -4.69 12.22 9.14
C SER A 52 -5.33 12.80 7.88
N TRP A 53 -4.90 13.98 7.47
CA TRP A 53 -5.39 14.61 6.23
C TRP A 53 -4.98 13.79 5.00
N LEU A 54 -3.74 13.34 4.92
CA LEU A 54 -3.24 12.54 3.80
C LEU A 54 -3.97 11.19 3.69
N GLU A 55 -4.28 10.54 4.80
CA GLU A 55 -5.03 9.26 4.80
C GLU A 55 -6.43 9.40 4.18
N GLN A 56 -7.04 10.57 4.30
CA GLN A 56 -8.34 10.85 3.72
C GLN A 56 -8.28 11.37 2.28
N ASN A 57 -7.17 12.02 1.88
CA ASN A 57 -7.08 12.79 0.64
C ASN A 57 -5.97 12.33 -0.31
N PHE A 58 -5.28 11.22 -0.06
CA PHE A 58 -4.12 10.77 -0.85
C PHE A 58 -4.43 10.50 -2.33
N ARG A 59 -5.69 10.29 -2.68
CA ARG A 59 -6.14 10.03 -4.06
C ARG A 59 -6.22 11.29 -4.92
N GLN A 60 -6.27 12.47 -4.31
CA GLN A 60 -6.27 13.74 -5.03
C GLN A 60 -4.95 13.93 -5.77
N ASP A 61 -5.00 14.44 -7.00
CA ASP A 61 -3.83 14.62 -7.84
C ASP A 61 -2.78 15.50 -7.17
N ASP A 62 -3.23 16.55 -6.51
CA ASP A 62 -2.42 17.54 -5.80
C ASP A 62 -2.36 17.34 -4.27
N ALA A 63 -2.51 16.10 -3.78
CA ALA A 63 -2.54 15.80 -2.34
C ALA A 63 -1.37 16.41 -1.56
N LEU A 64 -0.20 16.60 -2.18
CA LEU A 64 0.95 17.24 -1.55
C LEU A 64 0.73 18.75 -1.35
N GLN A 65 0.13 19.43 -2.31
CA GLN A 65 -0.20 20.84 -2.17
C GLN A 65 -1.38 21.00 -1.22
N GLY A 66 -2.39 20.14 -1.35
CA GLY A 66 -3.57 20.16 -0.48
C GLY A 66 -3.25 20.08 1.02
N VAL A 67 -2.33 19.20 1.43
CA VAL A 67 -1.93 19.12 2.85
C VAL A 67 -1.15 20.36 3.32
N ILE A 68 -0.37 20.99 2.44
CA ILE A 68 0.33 22.24 2.74
C ILE A 68 -0.68 23.37 2.97
N ASP A 69 -1.66 23.49 2.10
CA ASP A 69 -2.71 24.51 2.17
C ASP A 69 -3.62 24.29 3.39
N TYR A 70 -4.00 23.03 3.64
CA TYR A 70 -4.80 22.67 4.82
C TYR A 70 -4.14 23.09 6.13
N LEU A 71 -2.83 22.86 6.27
CA LEU A 71 -2.12 23.20 7.49
C LEU A 71 -1.71 24.68 7.57
N GLY A 72 -1.77 25.42 6.47
CA GLY A 72 -1.34 26.81 6.41
C GLY A 72 0.14 27.01 6.76
N MET A 73 0.97 26.01 6.52
CA MET A 73 2.39 26.02 6.84
C MET A 73 3.25 26.17 5.58
N PRO A 74 4.39 26.89 5.66
CA PRO A 74 5.35 26.90 4.55
C PRO A 74 5.78 25.45 4.19
N ALA A 75 5.72 25.11 2.90
CA ALA A 75 6.03 23.78 2.39
C ALA A 75 7.37 23.22 2.89
N ARG A 76 8.41 24.05 2.92
CA ARG A 76 9.74 23.67 3.43
C ARG A 76 9.71 23.27 4.90
N THR A 77 8.94 24.00 5.71
CA THR A 77 8.81 23.72 7.15
C THR A 77 8.08 22.40 7.38
N LEU A 78 6.94 22.20 6.71
CA LEU A 78 6.18 20.97 6.80
C LEU A 78 7.02 19.76 6.36
N LYS A 79 7.65 19.82 5.19
CA LYS A 79 8.51 18.73 4.67
C LYS A 79 9.62 18.36 5.64
N ARG A 80 10.28 19.34 6.24
CA ARG A 80 11.35 19.11 7.24
C ARG A 80 10.80 18.45 8.50
N ARG A 81 9.72 19.01 9.09
CA ARG A 81 9.10 18.45 10.31
C ARG A 81 8.60 17.04 10.09
N PHE A 82 7.91 16.81 8.97
CA PHE A 82 7.40 15.49 8.62
C PHE A 82 8.53 14.46 8.52
N LYS A 83 9.63 14.82 7.83
CA LYS A 83 10.81 13.94 7.71
C LYS A 83 11.48 13.68 9.06
N GLN A 84 11.57 14.68 9.93
CA GLN A 84 12.13 14.53 11.26
C GLN A 84 11.28 13.64 12.17
N ALA A 85 9.96 13.81 12.14
CA ALA A 85 9.04 13.07 12.98
C ALA A 85 8.83 11.62 12.51
N THR A 86 8.64 11.40 11.20
CA THR A 86 8.25 10.09 10.64
C THR A 86 9.41 9.31 10.01
N GLY A 87 10.57 9.95 9.79
CA GLY A 87 11.68 9.37 9.03
C GLY A 87 11.44 9.30 7.51
N SER A 88 10.25 9.67 7.00
CA SER A 88 9.89 9.64 5.58
C SER A 88 9.47 11.01 5.04
N SER A 89 9.61 11.21 3.74
CA SER A 89 9.11 12.42 3.10
C SER A 89 7.59 12.36 2.90
N LEU A 90 6.94 13.52 2.74
CA LEU A 90 5.52 13.61 2.41
C LEU A 90 5.17 12.85 1.12
N ILE A 91 6.02 12.95 0.08
CA ILE A 91 5.76 12.24 -1.17
C ILE A 91 5.87 10.73 -1.00
N GLU A 92 6.82 10.23 -0.22
CA GLU A 92 6.91 8.80 0.11
C GLU A 92 5.67 8.33 0.86
N ARG A 93 5.12 9.15 1.76
CA ARG A 93 3.88 8.83 2.48
C ARG A 93 2.70 8.69 1.53
N VAL A 94 2.49 9.67 0.63
CA VAL A 94 1.44 9.61 -0.39
C VAL A 94 1.60 8.40 -1.29
N GLN A 95 2.82 8.14 -1.79
CA GLN A 95 3.10 6.99 -2.64
C GLN A 95 2.77 5.66 -1.94
N ASN A 96 3.13 5.53 -0.66
CA ASN A 96 2.82 4.33 0.13
C ASN A 96 1.31 4.15 0.32
N LEU A 97 0.56 5.21 0.66
CA LEU A 97 -0.90 5.15 0.81
C LEU A 97 -1.57 4.71 -0.50
N ARG A 98 -1.17 5.28 -1.64
CA ARG A 98 -1.69 4.92 -2.96
C ARG A 98 -1.38 3.46 -3.34
N VAL A 99 -0.17 3.00 -3.05
CA VAL A 99 0.21 1.61 -3.33
C VAL A 99 -0.52 0.64 -2.42
N GLU A 100 -0.73 0.95 -1.14
CA GLU A 100 -1.54 0.11 -0.25
C GLU A 100 -3.00 0.03 -0.70
N ALA A 101 -3.60 1.15 -1.12
CA ALA A 101 -4.95 1.14 -1.70
C ALA A 101 -5.00 0.29 -2.99
N ALA A 102 -4.00 0.43 -3.88
CA ALA A 102 -3.91 -0.38 -5.08
C ALA A 102 -3.78 -1.89 -4.79
N LYS A 103 -3.02 -2.28 -3.77
CA LYS A 103 -2.93 -3.68 -3.34
C LYS A 103 -4.30 -4.23 -2.96
N GLN A 104 -5.06 -3.50 -2.14
CA GLN A 104 -6.41 -3.91 -1.75
C GLN A 104 -7.31 -4.11 -2.97
N MET A 105 -7.29 -3.17 -3.92
CA MET A 105 -8.07 -3.30 -5.17
C MET A 105 -7.63 -4.49 -6.02
N LEU A 106 -6.33 -4.73 -6.15
CA LEU A 106 -5.77 -5.87 -6.87
C LEU A 106 -6.18 -7.22 -6.26
N GLU A 107 -6.35 -7.28 -4.94
CA GLU A 107 -6.72 -8.49 -4.20
C GLU A 107 -8.22 -8.79 -4.27
N THR A 108 -9.05 -7.74 -4.27
CA THR A 108 -10.50 -7.87 -4.09
C THR A 108 -11.30 -7.67 -5.37
N SER A 109 -10.70 -7.12 -6.42
CA SER A 109 -11.42 -6.78 -7.66
C SER A 109 -10.72 -7.29 -8.92
N ARG A 110 -11.49 -7.28 -10.04
CA ARG A 110 -10.99 -7.56 -11.40
C ARG A 110 -10.87 -6.29 -12.25
N VAL A 111 -10.95 -5.13 -11.65
CA VAL A 111 -10.81 -3.83 -12.31
C VAL A 111 -9.47 -3.78 -13.06
N ALA A 112 -9.44 -3.17 -14.24
CA ALA A 112 -8.20 -3.06 -15.04
C ALA A 112 -7.11 -2.31 -14.26
N ILE A 113 -5.86 -2.65 -14.49
CA ILE A 113 -4.73 -2.06 -13.75
C ILE A 113 -4.62 -0.56 -14.02
N ASP A 114 -4.98 -0.13 -15.21
CA ASP A 114 -4.95 1.27 -15.60
C ASP A 114 -6.05 2.07 -14.89
N ASP A 115 -7.22 1.48 -14.71
CA ASP A 115 -8.30 2.07 -13.92
C ASP A 115 -7.92 2.14 -12.43
N ILE A 116 -7.25 1.10 -11.89
CA ILE A 116 -6.71 1.15 -10.52
C ILE A 116 -5.68 2.28 -10.39
N SER A 117 -4.81 2.47 -11.40
CA SER A 117 -3.86 3.57 -11.42
C SER A 117 -4.56 4.92 -11.26
N ALA A 118 -5.59 5.16 -12.07
CA ALA A 118 -6.39 6.39 -12.00
C ALA A 118 -7.11 6.54 -10.65
N GLU A 119 -7.75 5.46 -10.16
CA GLU A 119 -8.50 5.47 -8.90
C GLU A 119 -7.62 5.81 -7.68
N VAL A 120 -6.35 5.44 -7.70
CA VAL A 120 -5.42 5.77 -6.62
C VAL A 120 -4.67 7.09 -6.83
N GLY A 121 -4.98 7.85 -7.89
CA GLY A 121 -4.49 9.20 -8.15
C GLY A 121 -3.24 9.26 -9.04
N TYR A 122 -3.08 8.35 -10.00
CA TYR A 122 -2.02 8.42 -11.02
C TYR A 122 -2.59 8.49 -12.42
N GLU A 123 -2.37 9.59 -13.11
CA GLU A 123 -2.75 9.77 -14.52
C GLU A 123 -1.90 8.93 -15.49
N ASP A 124 -0.63 8.65 -15.14
CA ASP A 124 0.28 7.83 -15.95
C ASP A 124 0.35 6.39 -15.40
N PRO A 125 -0.33 5.42 -16.06
CA PRO A 125 -0.28 4.02 -15.65
C PRO A 125 1.12 3.39 -15.78
N ALA A 126 1.97 3.90 -16.65
CA ALA A 126 3.35 3.39 -16.80
C ALA A 126 4.20 3.81 -15.60
N PHE A 127 4.06 5.07 -15.15
CA PHE A 127 4.68 5.52 -13.90
C PHE A 127 4.19 4.71 -12.70
N PHE A 128 2.87 4.51 -12.58
CA PHE A 128 2.29 3.70 -11.50
C PHE A 128 2.88 2.29 -11.48
N ARG A 129 2.96 1.58 -12.62
CA ARG A 129 3.52 0.23 -12.68
C ARG A 129 4.98 0.18 -12.23
N ARG A 130 5.81 1.16 -12.62
CA ARG A 130 7.20 1.27 -12.17
C ARG A 130 7.30 1.52 -10.67
N LEU A 131 6.50 2.46 -10.16
CA LEU A 131 6.44 2.79 -8.74
C LEU A 131 5.98 1.60 -7.90
N PHE A 132 4.88 0.96 -8.29
CA PHE A 132 4.34 -0.21 -7.61
C PHE A 132 5.40 -1.33 -7.53
N LYS A 133 6.06 -1.64 -8.65
CA LYS A 133 7.13 -2.64 -8.68
C LYS A 133 8.31 -2.24 -7.78
N ARG A 134 8.69 -0.98 -7.77
CA ARG A 134 9.78 -0.46 -6.91
C ARG A 134 9.44 -0.64 -5.42
N LEU A 135 8.20 -0.37 -5.02
CA LEU A 135 7.79 -0.40 -3.62
C LEU A 135 7.40 -1.80 -3.12
N THR A 136 6.94 -2.69 -4.01
CA THR A 136 6.44 -4.03 -3.64
C THR A 136 7.34 -5.18 -4.09
N GLY A 137 8.28 -4.93 -4.98
CA GLY A 137 9.09 -5.96 -5.63
C GLY A 137 8.38 -6.68 -6.80
N LEU A 138 7.06 -6.51 -6.97
CA LEU A 138 6.24 -7.21 -7.96
C LEU A 138 5.52 -6.22 -8.89
N SER A 139 5.32 -6.59 -10.16
CA SER A 139 4.40 -5.82 -11.01
C SER A 139 2.95 -5.98 -10.51
N PRO A 140 2.07 -4.99 -10.77
CA PRO A 140 0.65 -5.08 -10.36
C PRO A 140 -0.04 -6.35 -10.88
N SER A 141 0.24 -6.76 -12.11
CA SER A 141 -0.32 -7.98 -12.70
C SER A 141 0.14 -9.24 -11.97
N HIS A 142 1.44 -9.31 -11.62
CA HIS A 142 1.99 -10.43 -10.88
C HIS A 142 1.46 -10.44 -9.44
N TYR A 143 1.37 -9.28 -8.81
CA TYR A 143 0.78 -9.13 -7.48
C TYR A 143 -0.66 -9.65 -7.45
N ARG A 144 -1.50 -9.24 -8.41
CA ARG A 144 -2.88 -9.74 -8.55
C ARG A 144 -2.91 -11.25 -8.69
N LYS A 145 -2.08 -11.82 -9.60
CA LYS A 145 -2.04 -13.27 -9.81
C LYS A 145 -1.71 -14.05 -8.53
N MET A 146 -0.85 -13.50 -7.68
CA MET A 146 -0.43 -14.16 -6.45
C MET A 146 -1.42 -14.01 -5.29
N PHE A 147 -2.10 -12.85 -5.19
CA PHE A 147 -2.83 -12.46 -3.99
C PHE A 147 -4.33 -12.23 -4.19
N SER A 148 -4.84 -12.29 -5.43
CA SER A 148 -6.27 -12.10 -5.69
C SER A 148 -7.08 -13.25 -5.07
N GLN A 149 -8.01 -12.91 -4.18
CA GLN A 149 -8.99 -13.85 -3.63
C GLN A 149 -9.96 -14.36 -4.72
N ALA A 150 -10.12 -13.61 -5.81
CA ALA A 150 -10.94 -14.00 -6.96
C ALA A 150 -10.30 -15.11 -7.82
N ALA A 151 -9.03 -15.46 -7.56
CA ALA A 151 -8.30 -16.53 -8.25
C ALA A 151 -8.36 -17.87 -7.51
N LEU A 152 -8.96 -17.97 -6.33
CA LEU A 152 -9.18 -19.22 -5.64
C LEU A 152 -10.35 -19.95 -6.29
N PRO A 153 -10.15 -21.09 -7.00
CA PRO A 153 -11.23 -21.92 -7.48
C PRO A 153 -11.90 -22.60 -6.27
N GLY A 154 -13.19 -22.37 -6.08
CA GLY A 154 -14.02 -23.24 -5.27
C GLY A 154 -14.49 -22.70 -3.93
N ARG A 155 -15.46 -21.81 -3.96
CA ARG A 155 -16.63 -21.98 -3.09
C ARG A 155 -17.80 -22.36 -3.97
N ALA A 156 -17.79 -23.59 -4.45
CA ALA A 156 -19.03 -24.27 -4.79
C ALA A 156 -19.85 -24.31 -3.50
N VAL A 157 -20.93 -23.56 -3.49
CA VAL A 157 -22.00 -23.66 -2.51
C VAL A 157 -22.50 -25.09 -2.61
N LEU A 158 -22.21 -25.91 -1.62
CA LEU A 158 -23.00 -27.10 -1.33
C LEU A 158 -24.33 -26.57 -0.78
N GLN A 159 -25.25 -26.29 -1.70
CA GLN A 159 -26.66 -26.41 -1.43
C GLN A 159 -26.99 -27.91 -1.58
N GLU A 160 -27.01 -28.58 -0.48
CA GLU A 160 -27.72 -29.86 -0.37
C GLU A 160 -29.08 -29.63 0.30
N GLN A 161 -30.02 -30.18 -0.34
CA GLN A 161 -31.44 -30.42 -0.17
C GLN A 161 -31.85 -30.79 1.28
#